data_efcf3bafcb646155ac2a401ae7369fc1
#
_entry.id   efcf3bafcb646155ac2a401ae7369fc1
#
_cell.length_a   1.000
_cell.length_b   1.000
_cell.length_c   1.000
_cell.angle_alpha   90.00
_cell.angle_beta   90.00
_cell.angle_gamma   90.00
#
_symmetry.space_group_name_H-M   'P 1'
#
loop_
_entity.id
_entity.type
_entity.pdbx_description
1 polymer ?
#
loop_
_entity_poly.entity_id
_entity_poly.type
_entity_poly.pdbx_seq_one_letter_code
_entity_poly.pdbx_strand_id
1 'polypeptide(L)'
;MRPSALQRMYALIWLFIGSFVLLTIITVFVNNYQVVAGYPAFFYFAVVFVAIMLSYLELFFAPTKSAYARHFEHDANSRRNSESASRPLTGSTTAARSDDRPVADDDATETTSLLRDDRRGFTRYGSRRDSTSETDEDQAQGSRRLDLGNVYPGEQEWSGKLPSWVWIIQLLLLAPIVIVLVGQVALLLTSALYQTPSDGNSPLFIYLAVAALSVLLLAPTGPFIHRFTYHVPTFLFLVCIATVIYNLVAFPFSRDHRLKVYFVQRVNCETGVNTVSLTGLDSYVQRIVGELPSAQGQPLNCTAPDVATRKELKTCEWEGLPAKVVPNTANAAPFGNETNTNRWLEYSIHKGNHSNKATIRVLGLNTRACRIVFDSPITGLAVTGAVSDPRFKPVGAAGSREVRLWHREFGQPWNVGLTWDAEEHAKLSGKVVCLWSDANTGDIPAFDEVQHYLPVWAIPSKISDGLVEGFKRFEI
;
A
#
# COMPACT_ATOMS: atom_id res chain seq x y z
N MET A 1 27.05 -14.80 18.35
CA MET A 1 27.92 -15.20 17.21
C MET A 1 27.77 -14.14 16.11
N ARG A 2 28.87 -13.67 15.55
CA ARG A 2 28.82 -12.76 14.40
C ARG A 2 28.68 -13.63 13.15
N PRO A 3 27.60 -13.47 12.32
CA PRO A 3 27.48 -14.24 11.09
C PRO A 3 28.64 -13.94 10.16
N SER A 4 29.12 -14.99 9.55
CA SER A 4 30.22 -14.93 8.59
C SER A 4 29.80 -14.24 7.29
N ALA A 5 30.78 -13.79 6.49
CA ALA A 5 30.55 -13.27 5.16
C ALA A 5 29.77 -14.27 4.28
N LEU A 6 30.04 -15.58 4.46
CA LEU A 6 29.32 -16.64 3.75
C LEU A 6 27.84 -16.73 4.15
N GLN A 7 27.52 -16.62 5.45
CA GLN A 7 26.11 -16.63 5.91
C GLN A 7 25.34 -15.42 5.37
N ARG A 8 25.97 -14.26 5.29
CA ARG A 8 25.38 -13.06 4.69
C ARG A 8 25.16 -13.25 3.19
N MET A 9 26.13 -13.81 2.48
CA MET A 9 25.97 -14.15 1.07
C MET A 9 24.82 -15.14 0.84
N TYR A 10 24.73 -16.17 1.68
CA TYR A 10 23.63 -17.14 1.62
C TYR A 10 22.24 -16.48 1.80
N ALA A 11 22.12 -15.55 2.75
CA ALA A 11 20.90 -14.78 2.94
C ALA A 11 20.57 -13.89 1.72
N LEU A 12 21.58 -13.28 1.09
CA LEU A 12 21.42 -12.50 -0.13
C LEU A 12 21.01 -13.38 -1.33
N ILE A 13 21.48 -14.63 -1.43
CA ILE A 13 21.05 -15.57 -2.48
C ILE A 13 19.55 -15.88 -2.32
N TRP A 14 19.06 -16.14 -1.11
CA TRP A 14 17.63 -16.34 -0.89
C TRP A 14 16.80 -15.10 -1.25
N LEU A 15 17.30 -13.92 -0.90
CA LEU A 15 16.67 -12.66 -1.29
C LEU A 15 16.64 -12.49 -2.82
N PHE A 16 17.69 -12.91 -3.52
CA PHE A 16 17.78 -12.90 -4.97
C PHE A 16 16.75 -13.84 -5.62
N ILE A 17 16.66 -15.07 -5.12
CA ILE A 17 15.65 -16.03 -5.60
C ILE A 17 14.25 -15.47 -5.40
N GLY A 18 13.96 -14.92 -4.23
CA GLY A 18 12.68 -14.28 -3.95
C GLY A 18 12.38 -13.09 -4.86
N SER A 19 13.38 -12.23 -5.12
CA SER A 19 13.23 -11.08 -6.02
C SER A 19 13.05 -11.50 -7.49
N PHE A 20 13.69 -12.60 -7.92
CA PHE A 20 13.49 -13.18 -9.25
C PHE A 20 12.07 -13.73 -9.43
N VAL A 21 11.56 -14.46 -8.44
CA VAL A 21 10.18 -14.96 -8.44
C VAL A 21 9.19 -13.79 -8.49
N LEU A 22 9.41 -12.75 -7.67
CA LEU A 22 8.59 -11.54 -7.67
C LEU A 22 8.59 -10.87 -9.04
N LEU A 23 9.76 -10.69 -9.65
CA LEU A 23 9.91 -10.11 -10.99
C LEU A 23 9.12 -10.93 -12.03
N THR A 24 9.23 -12.26 -11.98
CA THR A 24 8.51 -13.16 -12.90
C THR A 24 6.99 -13.01 -12.74
N ILE A 25 6.48 -13.01 -11.51
CA ILE A 25 5.05 -12.82 -11.23
C ILE A 25 4.58 -11.47 -11.78
N ILE A 26 5.29 -10.38 -11.49
CA ILE A 26 4.92 -9.05 -11.95
C ILE A 26 4.99 -8.96 -13.48
N THR A 27 5.97 -9.59 -14.13
CA THR A 27 6.08 -9.64 -15.59
C THR A 27 4.86 -10.31 -16.22
N VAL A 28 4.38 -11.43 -15.64
CA VAL A 28 3.16 -12.10 -16.07
C VAL A 28 1.93 -11.20 -15.90
N PHE A 29 1.83 -10.49 -14.77
CA PHE A 29 0.76 -9.50 -14.55
C PHE A 29 0.79 -8.36 -15.55
N VAL A 30 1.96 -7.77 -15.79
CA VAL A 30 2.15 -6.69 -16.78
C VAL A 30 1.69 -7.15 -18.18
N ASN A 31 2.07 -8.36 -18.57
CA ASN A 31 1.71 -8.90 -19.88
C ASN A 31 0.21 -9.17 -20.02
N ASN A 32 -0.43 -9.74 -18.99
CA ASN A 32 -1.84 -10.12 -19.05
C ASN A 32 -2.79 -8.93 -18.89
N TYR A 33 -2.42 -7.96 -18.04
CA TYR A 33 -3.28 -6.81 -17.71
C TYR A 33 -2.82 -5.48 -18.33
N GLN A 34 -1.71 -5.49 -19.07
CA GLN A 34 -1.12 -4.32 -19.74
C GLN A 34 -0.90 -3.12 -18.81
N VAL A 35 -0.54 -3.39 -17.55
CA VAL A 35 -0.28 -2.37 -16.51
C VAL A 35 1.20 -2.06 -16.44
N VAL A 36 1.58 -0.79 -16.63
CA VAL A 36 2.98 -0.34 -16.60
C VAL A 36 3.44 -0.15 -15.14
N ALA A 37 3.63 -1.23 -14.39
CA ALA A 37 4.03 -1.18 -12.99
C ALA A 37 5.22 -2.09 -12.63
N GLY A 38 5.95 -2.61 -13.62
CA GLY A 38 7.03 -3.60 -13.40
C GLY A 38 8.37 -3.03 -12.95
N TYR A 39 8.62 -1.73 -13.13
CA TYR A 39 9.92 -1.11 -12.86
C TYR A 39 10.41 -1.23 -11.39
N PRO A 40 9.58 -1.15 -10.33
CA PRO A 40 10.07 -1.29 -8.96
C PRO A 40 10.65 -2.69 -8.68
N ALA A 41 10.02 -3.74 -9.22
CA ALA A 41 10.50 -5.11 -9.07
C ALA A 41 11.82 -5.33 -9.84
N PHE A 42 11.96 -4.73 -11.01
CA PHE A 42 13.20 -4.80 -11.79
C PHE A 42 14.35 -4.13 -11.03
N PHE A 43 14.17 -2.92 -10.53
CA PHE A 43 15.21 -2.23 -9.75
C PHE A 43 15.53 -2.97 -8.44
N TYR A 44 14.53 -3.53 -7.76
CA TYR A 44 14.73 -4.35 -6.58
C TYR A 44 15.63 -5.55 -6.90
N PHE A 45 15.33 -6.29 -7.95
CA PHE A 45 16.12 -7.42 -8.43
C PHE A 45 17.56 -7.01 -8.79
N ALA A 46 17.73 -5.92 -9.54
CA ALA A 46 19.04 -5.42 -9.96
C ALA A 46 19.93 -5.04 -8.76
N VAL A 47 19.36 -4.39 -7.77
CA VAL A 47 20.07 -3.98 -6.54
C VAL A 47 20.50 -5.19 -5.71
N VAL A 48 19.65 -6.20 -5.57
CA VAL A 48 19.99 -7.45 -4.89
C VAL A 48 21.11 -8.18 -5.64
N PHE A 49 21.07 -8.21 -6.96
CA PHE A 49 22.13 -8.78 -7.78
C PHE A 49 23.48 -8.10 -7.55
N VAL A 50 23.51 -6.75 -7.55
CA VAL A 50 24.76 -6.00 -7.27
C VAL A 50 25.24 -6.27 -5.85
N ALA A 51 24.35 -6.37 -4.86
CA ALA A 51 24.72 -6.72 -3.49
C ALA A 51 25.37 -8.12 -3.38
N ILE A 52 24.91 -9.09 -4.16
CA ILE A 52 25.53 -10.41 -4.27
C ILE A 52 26.92 -10.32 -4.91
N MET A 53 27.07 -9.56 -5.99
CA MET A 53 28.37 -9.36 -6.62
C MET A 53 29.40 -8.76 -5.66
N LEU A 54 28.98 -7.78 -4.84
CA LEU A 54 29.83 -7.25 -3.77
C LEU A 54 30.20 -8.29 -2.72
N SER A 55 29.27 -9.20 -2.37
CA SER A 55 29.58 -10.33 -1.46
C SER A 55 30.58 -11.31 -2.06
N TYR A 56 30.49 -11.56 -3.36
CA TYR A 56 31.47 -12.38 -4.08
C TYR A 56 32.85 -11.74 -4.04
N LEU A 57 32.96 -10.46 -4.32
CA LEU A 57 34.20 -9.71 -4.22
C LEU A 57 34.79 -9.78 -2.81
N GLU A 58 33.96 -9.61 -1.78
CA GLU A 58 34.40 -9.74 -0.39
C GLU A 58 34.95 -11.13 -0.08
N LEU A 59 34.28 -12.19 -0.55
CA LEU A 59 34.69 -13.56 -0.27
C LEU A 59 35.97 -13.99 -0.98
N PHE A 60 36.17 -13.56 -2.22
CA PHE A 60 37.27 -14.03 -3.04
C PHE A 60 38.49 -13.10 -3.07
N PHE A 61 38.26 -11.78 -2.94
CA PHE A 61 39.35 -10.80 -3.07
C PHE A 61 39.77 -10.18 -1.74
N ALA A 62 38.91 -10.12 -0.73
CA ALA A 62 39.25 -9.52 0.55
C ALA A 62 40.10 -10.50 1.40
N PRO A 63 41.19 -10.03 2.05
CA PRO A 63 42.01 -10.84 2.92
C PRO A 63 41.24 -11.31 4.15
N THR A 64 41.60 -12.49 4.68
CA THR A 64 41.05 -12.99 5.92
C THR A 64 41.66 -12.27 7.11
N LYS A 65 41.01 -12.24 8.25
CA LYS A 65 41.56 -11.67 9.50
C LYS A 65 42.82 -12.36 9.91
N SER A 66 42.90 -13.69 9.73
CA SER A 66 44.10 -14.50 10.02
C SER A 66 45.26 -14.15 9.09
N ALA A 67 44.99 -13.88 7.80
CA ALA A 67 46.04 -13.46 6.88
C ALA A 67 46.56 -12.05 7.24
N TYR A 68 45.64 -11.14 7.63
CA TYR A 68 46.01 -9.79 8.05
C TYR A 68 46.82 -9.82 9.38
N ALA A 69 46.39 -10.62 10.36
CA ALA A 69 47.12 -10.76 11.60
C ALA A 69 48.53 -11.33 11.37
N ARG A 70 48.70 -12.32 10.48
CA ARG A 70 50.04 -12.83 10.09
C ARG A 70 50.90 -11.75 9.43
N HIS A 71 50.32 -10.90 8.61
CA HIS A 71 51.06 -9.80 7.99
C HIS A 71 51.56 -8.78 9.02
N PHE A 72 50.72 -8.42 9.99
CA PHE A 72 51.13 -7.53 11.09
C PHE A 72 52.19 -8.13 11.98
N GLU A 73 52.10 -9.43 12.25
CA GLU A 73 53.11 -10.15 13.02
C GLU A 73 54.46 -10.20 12.29
N HIS A 74 54.42 -10.44 10.99
CA HIS A 74 55.61 -10.43 10.17
C HIS A 74 56.29 -9.05 10.15
N ASP A 75 55.49 -7.98 10.01
CA ASP A 75 56.00 -6.61 10.06
C ASP A 75 56.55 -6.24 11.45
N ALA A 76 55.90 -6.65 12.52
CA ALA A 76 56.36 -6.42 13.88
C ALA A 76 57.68 -7.19 14.17
N ASN A 77 57.82 -8.41 13.69
CA ASN A 77 59.05 -9.20 13.82
C ASN A 77 60.17 -8.63 12.94
N SER A 78 59.88 -8.14 11.74
CA SER A 78 60.82 -7.47 10.87
C SER A 78 61.39 -6.19 11.51
N ARG A 79 60.54 -5.39 12.17
CA ARG A 79 60.96 -4.19 12.92
C ARG A 79 61.83 -4.55 14.14
N ARG A 80 61.45 -5.58 14.91
CA ARG A 80 62.28 -6.07 16.04
C ARG A 80 63.67 -6.56 15.60
N ASN A 81 63.74 -7.26 14.48
CA ASN A 81 65.00 -7.72 13.92
C ASN A 81 65.88 -6.57 13.41
N SER A 82 65.29 -5.53 12.87
CA SER A 82 66.00 -4.32 12.40
C SER A 82 66.50 -3.47 13.60
N GLU A 83 65.75 -3.37 14.68
CA GLU A 83 66.17 -2.71 15.92
C GLU A 83 67.26 -3.47 16.69
N SER A 84 67.23 -4.82 16.67
CA SER A 84 68.28 -5.64 17.29
C SER A 84 69.58 -5.60 16.47
N ALA A 85 69.52 -5.42 15.17
CA ALA A 85 70.69 -5.28 14.30
C ALA A 85 71.37 -3.89 14.38
N SER A 86 70.67 -2.88 14.87
CA SER A 86 71.18 -1.51 15.01
C SER A 86 71.71 -1.15 16.41
N ARG A 87 71.78 -2.12 17.38
CA ARG A 87 72.46 -1.89 18.66
C ARG A 87 73.94 -2.09 18.49
N PRO A 88 74.77 -1.04 18.65
CA PRO A 88 76.25 -1.21 18.68
C PRO A 88 76.60 -1.96 19.95
N LEU A 89 77.44 -3.01 19.80
CA LEU A 89 78.14 -3.71 20.84
C LEU A 89 79.08 -2.70 21.55
N THR A 90 78.66 -2.10 22.61
CA THR A 90 79.55 -1.44 23.55
C THR A 90 79.59 -2.29 24.80
N GLY A 91 80.82 -2.74 25.02
CA GLY A 91 81.25 -3.77 25.95
C GLY A 91 81.07 -3.49 27.38
N SER A 92 81.15 -4.63 28.01
CA SER A 92 81.98 -5.01 29.24
C SER A 92 81.85 -4.12 30.46
N THR A 93 81.58 -4.72 31.52
CA THR A 93 82.30 -4.98 32.75
C THR A 93 81.48 -4.89 34.03
N THR A 94 81.56 -6.02 34.70
CA THR A 94 81.84 -6.27 36.15
C THR A 94 80.89 -5.69 37.21
N ALA A 95 80.43 -6.66 37.97
CA ALA A 95 80.56 -6.77 39.41
C ALA A 95 79.51 -6.20 40.35
N ALA A 96 79.06 -7.13 41.16
CA ALA A 96 78.88 -7.07 42.59
C ALA A 96 77.59 -6.51 43.19
N ARG A 97 76.75 -7.40 43.68
CA ARG A 97 76.48 -7.61 45.11
C ARG A 97 75.75 -6.56 45.92
N SER A 98 74.80 -7.04 46.56
CA SER A 98 74.23 -6.78 47.90
C SER A 98 72.80 -6.17 47.88
N ASP A 99 71.97 -6.99 48.45
CA ASP A 99 71.17 -6.80 49.67
C ASP A 99 70.47 -5.50 49.88
N ASP A 100 69.26 -5.65 50.15
CA ASP A 100 68.40 -5.20 51.23
C ASP A 100 67.07 -4.57 50.78
N ARG A 101 66.11 -5.16 51.25
CA ARG A 101 64.73 -4.90 51.77
C ARG A 101 64.09 -3.50 51.69
N PRO A 102 62.84 -3.49 52.11
CA PRO A 102 61.72 -2.98 51.28
C PRO A 102 61.15 -1.69 51.87
N VAL A 103 60.55 -0.88 51.11
CA VAL A 103 59.53 0.07 51.59
C VAL A 103 58.41 0.18 50.55
N ALA A 104 57.24 0.04 51.09
CA ALA A 104 55.97 0.37 50.46
C ALA A 104 55.94 1.84 50.08
N ASP A 105 55.30 2.14 48.97
CA ASP A 105 54.26 3.14 49.01
C ASP A 105 53.49 3.17 47.69
N ASP A 106 52.25 3.21 47.92
CA ASP A 106 51.09 3.57 47.11
C ASP A 106 51.36 4.57 45.96
N ASP A 107 50.96 4.16 44.80
CA ASP A 107 50.22 5.00 43.88
C ASP A 107 49.66 4.10 42.74
N ALA A 108 48.55 3.46 43.03
CA ALA A 108 47.75 2.76 42.05
C ALA A 108 46.93 3.82 41.27
N THR A 109 47.40 4.17 40.11
CA THR A 109 46.59 4.93 39.14
C THR A 109 45.53 4.00 38.55
N GLU A 110 44.29 4.50 38.60
CA GLU A 110 42.98 3.85 38.27
C GLU A 110 42.86 3.24 36.88
N THR A 111 43.89 3.14 36.06
CA THR A 111 43.80 2.71 34.66
C THR A 111 44.26 1.27 34.40
N THR A 112 44.73 0.54 35.43
CA THR A 112 45.29 -0.82 35.22
C THR A 112 44.40 -1.96 35.71
N SER A 113 43.27 -1.71 36.37
CA SER A 113 42.43 -2.75 36.96
C SER A 113 41.27 -3.27 36.09
N LEU A 114 41.02 -2.70 34.93
CA LEU A 114 39.87 -3.10 34.11
C LEU A 114 40.12 -4.20 33.07
N LEU A 115 41.35 -4.74 32.99
CA LEU A 115 41.70 -5.78 32.02
C LEU A 115 42.02 -7.13 32.62
N ARG A 116 41.86 -7.33 33.95
CA ARG A 116 42.32 -8.58 34.60
C ARG A 116 41.24 -9.48 35.21
N ASP A 117 39.94 -9.16 35.11
CA ASP A 117 38.93 -9.90 35.89
C ASP A 117 37.82 -10.60 35.07
N ASP A 118 38.04 -10.92 33.81
CA ASP A 118 37.08 -11.72 33.02
C ASP A 118 37.64 -13.10 32.58
N ARG A 119 38.35 -13.76 33.49
CA ARG A 119 38.76 -15.16 33.28
C ARG A 119 38.14 -16.13 34.27
N ARG A 120 36.90 -15.95 34.66
CA ARG A 120 36.16 -17.01 35.35
C ARG A 120 34.75 -17.12 34.85
N GLY A 121 34.51 -18.20 34.12
CA GLY A 121 33.15 -18.68 33.92
C GLY A 121 32.66 -18.82 32.51
N PHE A 122 33.26 -19.67 31.69
CA PHE A 122 32.52 -20.42 30.70
C PHE A 122 32.90 -21.88 30.77
N THR A 123 32.04 -22.64 31.38
CA THR A 123 32.07 -24.09 31.50
C THR A 123 32.18 -24.76 30.13
N ARG A 124 33.24 -25.46 29.99
CA ARG A 124 33.59 -26.38 28.93
C ARG A 124 32.52 -27.46 28.83
N TYR A 125 31.75 -27.48 27.75
CA TYR A 125 30.94 -28.63 27.39
C TYR A 125 31.81 -29.62 26.61
N GLY A 126 31.83 -30.85 27.09
CA GLY A 126 32.70 -31.95 26.85
C GLY A 126 33.07 -32.26 25.40
N SER A 127 34.30 -32.69 25.29
CA SER A 127 34.69 -33.78 24.41
C SER A 127 35.77 -34.58 25.08
N ARG A 128 35.33 -35.73 25.57
CA ARG A 128 36.16 -36.83 26.07
C ARG A 128 36.79 -37.49 24.85
N ARG A 129 38.09 -37.46 24.77
CA ARG A 129 38.87 -38.44 24.01
C ARG A 129 40.09 -38.82 24.83
N ASP A 130 39.98 -40.05 25.31
CA ASP A 130 41.09 -40.84 25.81
C ASP A 130 42.11 -40.99 24.69
N SER A 131 43.36 -40.78 25.01
CA SER A 131 44.48 -41.53 24.46
C SER A 131 45.67 -41.40 25.39
N THR A 132 45.93 -42.51 26.05
CA THR A 132 47.14 -42.94 26.66
C THR A 132 48.35 -42.95 25.71
N SER A 133 49.49 -42.54 26.20
CA SER A 133 50.83 -43.12 26.08
C SER A 133 51.90 -42.04 26.19
N GLU A 134 52.63 -42.08 27.25
CA GLU A 134 54.02 -42.61 27.41
C GLU A 134 55.11 -41.71 26.81
N THR A 135 55.90 -41.18 27.74
CA THR A 135 57.34 -40.97 27.73
C THR A 135 58.02 -40.45 26.46
N ASP A 136 58.62 -39.28 26.60
CA ASP A 136 60.04 -39.07 26.46
C ASP A 136 60.48 -37.71 26.99
N GLU A 137 61.22 -37.71 28.08
CA GLU A 137 62.09 -36.64 28.53
C GLU A 137 63.24 -36.56 27.51
N ASP A 138 63.35 -35.43 26.79
CA ASP A 138 64.67 -34.84 26.59
C ASP A 138 64.61 -33.55 25.80
N GLN A 139 65.39 -32.58 26.28
CA GLN A 139 65.76 -31.32 25.58
C GLN A 139 64.78 -30.16 25.50
N ALA A 140 64.61 -29.61 26.68
CA ALA A 140 64.21 -28.20 26.80
C ALA A 140 65.38 -27.27 26.53
N GLN A 141 65.43 -26.67 25.41
CA GLN A 141 65.97 -25.32 25.15
C GLN A 141 65.63 -24.92 23.71
N GLY A 142 64.43 -24.77 23.47
CA GLY A 142 63.93 -24.21 22.20
C GLY A 142 62.87 -23.20 22.55
N SER A 143 63.22 -21.92 22.37
CA SER A 143 62.32 -20.72 22.34
C SER A 143 60.87 -21.08 22.50
N ARG A 144 60.24 -20.62 23.59
CA ARG A 144 58.77 -20.40 23.62
C ARG A 144 58.41 -19.60 22.42
N ARG A 145 58.28 -20.22 21.28
CA ARG A 145 57.41 -19.71 20.22
C ARG A 145 56.05 -19.61 20.89
N LEU A 146 55.71 -18.43 21.35
CA LEU A 146 54.33 -18.06 21.56
C LEU A 146 53.64 -18.53 20.30
N ASP A 147 52.92 -19.60 20.41
CA ASP A 147 52.09 -20.13 19.32
C ASP A 147 50.94 -19.12 19.11
N LEU A 148 51.31 -18.00 18.48
CA LEU A 148 50.40 -16.97 18.02
C LEU A 148 49.60 -17.46 16.79
N GLY A 149 49.64 -18.78 16.58
CA GLY A 149 49.10 -19.43 15.40
C GLY A 149 47.61 -19.25 15.19
N ASN A 150 46.88 -18.85 16.20
CA ASN A 150 45.46 -18.55 16.02
C ASN A 150 45.07 -17.37 16.92
N VAL A 151 45.23 -16.16 16.40
CA VAL A 151 44.71 -14.93 17.03
C VAL A 151 43.18 -15.04 17.26
N TYR A 152 42.52 -15.90 16.50
CA TYR A 152 41.09 -16.21 16.60
C TYR A 152 40.86 -17.74 16.59
N PRO A 153 41.18 -18.45 17.69
CA PRO A 153 40.98 -19.89 17.75
C PRO A 153 39.51 -20.24 17.64
N GLY A 154 39.18 -21.10 16.68
CA GLY A 154 37.80 -21.51 16.41
C GLY A 154 37.07 -20.68 15.36
N GLU A 155 37.65 -19.63 14.80
CA GLU A 155 37.13 -19.00 13.60
C GLU A 155 37.56 -19.79 12.35
N GLN A 156 36.57 -20.10 11.51
CA GLN A 156 36.84 -20.69 10.19
C GLN A 156 37.48 -19.65 9.28
N GLU A 157 38.32 -20.05 8.33
CA GLU A 157 39.06 -19.14 7.46
C GLU A 157 38.18 -18.14 6.69
N TRP A 158 36.92 -18.52 6.37
CA TRP A 158 35.98 -17.69 5.67
C TRP A 158 35.13 -16.76 6.57
N SER A 159 35.24 -16.90 7.89
CA SER A 159 34.34 -16.20 8.83
C SER A 159 34.72 -14.76 9.10
N GLY A 160 35.93 -14.39 8.89
CA GLY A 160 36.45 -13.08 9.28
C GLY A 160 37.08 -12.28 8.14
N LYS A 161 36.40 -12.07 7.07
CA LYS A 161 36.90 -11.27 5.93
C LYS A 161 37.07 -9.79 6.27
N LEU A 162 38.09 -9.17 5.71
CA LEU A 162 38.38 -7.75 5.74
C LEU A 162 38.29 -7.19 4.31
N PRO A 163 37.85 -5.94 4.11
CA PRO A 163 37.45 -4.96 5.13
C PRO A 163 36.05 -5.19 5.66
N SER A 164 35.84 -4.94 6.95
CA SER A 164 34.53 -5.12 7.61
C SER A 164 33.47 -4.12 7.19
N TRP A 165 33.82 -3.08 6.45
CA TRP A 165 32.91 -2.02 6.01
C TRP A 165 32.09 -2.38 4.74
N VAL A 166 32.41 -3.47 4.04
CA VAL A 166 31.67 -3.88 2.84
C VAL A 166 30.17 -4.07 3.10
N TRP A 167 29.80 -4.56 4.29
CA TRP A 167 28.39 -4.68 4.68
C TRP A 167 27.65 -3.33 4.71
N ILE A 168 28.35 -2.22 5.01
CA ILE A 168 27.75 -0.86 5.01
C ILE A 168 27.42 -0.48 3.59
N ILE A 169 28.33 -0.71 2.63
CA ILE A 169 28.06 -0.43 1.21
C ILE A 169 26.90 -1.26 0.71
N GLN A 170 26.86 -2.54 1.05
CA GLN A 170 25.74 -3.41 0.69
C GLN A 170 24.42 -2.89 1.24
N LEU A 171 24.39 -2.48 2.51
CA LEU A 171 23.20 -1.91 3.13
C LEU A 171 22.80 -0.58 2.49
N LEU A 172 23.78 0.33 2.26
CA LEU A 172 23.53 1.63 1.63
C LEU A 172 23.08 1.52 0.16
N LEU A 173 23.48 0.46 -0.52
CA LEU A 173 22.99 0.19 -1.87
C LEU A 173 21.57 -0.38 -1.84
N LEU A 174 21.35 -1.35 -0.96
CA LEU A 174 20.10 -2.12 -0.92
C LEU A 174 18.94 -1.33 -0.29
N ALA A 175 19.16 -0.72 0.88
CA ALA A 175 18.08 -0.13 1.65
C ALA A 175 17.48 1.14 1.03
N PRO A 176 18.24 2.17 0.61
CA PRO A 176 17.65 3.41 0.10
C PRO A 176 16.80 3.22 -1.15
N ILE A 177 17.29 2.40 -2.10
CA ILE A 177 16.58 2.17 -3.36
C ILE A 177 15.25 1.46 -3.09
N VAL A 178 15.28 0.42 -2.25
CA VAL A 178 14.06 -0.31 -1.87
C VAL A 178 13.12 0.58 -1.05
N ILE A 179 13.62 1.36 -0.09
CA ILE A 179 12.80 2.26 0.71
C ILE A 179 12.11 3.31 -0.17
N VAL A 180 12.81 3.91 -1.12
CA VAL A 180 12.21 4.90 -2.01
C VAL A 180 11.17 4.29 -2.92
N LEU A 181 11.48 3.19 -3.60
CA LEU A 181 10.58 2.60 -4.60
C LEU A 181 9.38 1.88 -3.96
N VAL A 182 9.63 1.02 -3.00
CA VAL A 182 8.57 0.21 -2.35
C VAL A 182 7.83 1.06 -1.31
N GLY A 183 8.54 1.95 -0.61
CA GLY A 183 7.97 2.83 0.39
C GLY A 183 6.95 3.81 -0.20
N GLN A 184 7.22 4.39 -1.37
CA GLN A 184 6.24 5.24 -2.07
C GLN A 184 4.96 4.48 -2.40
N VAL A 185 5.07 3.25 -2.92
CA VAL A 185 3.90 2.42 -3.22
C VAL A 185 3.14 2.07 -1.94
N ALA A 186 3.85 1.73 -0.86
CA ALA A 186 3.24 1.45 0.44
C ALA A 186 2.49 2.68 1.00
N LEU A 187 3.07 3.88 0.91
CA LEU A 187 2.42 5.12 1.35
C LEU A 187 1.17 5.45 0.52
N LEU A 188 1.21 5.24 -0.80
CA LEU A 188 0.03 5.41 -1.66
C LEU A 188 -1.09 4.43 -1.29
N LEU A 189 -0.76 3.16 -1.02
CA LEU A 189 -1.74 2.18 -0.58
C LEU A 189 -2.29 2.49 0.82
N THR A 190 -1.46 2.93 1.74
CA THR A 190 -1.94 3.34 3.08
C THR A 190 -2.85 4.56 2.99
N SER A 191 -2.58 5.50 2.09
CA SER A 191 -3.48 6.64 1.87
C SER A 191 -4.84 6.23 1.27
N ALA A 192 -4.92 5.11 0.56
CA ALA A 192 -6.17 4.56 0.03
C ALA A 192 -6.99 3.80 1.07
N LEU A 193 -6.38 3.37 2.18
CA LEU A 193 -7.05 2.55 3.20
C LEU A 193 -8.30 3.21 3.79
N TYR A 194 -8.27 4.52 4.06
CA TYR A 194 -9.42 5.23 4.64
C TYR A 194 -10.55 5.46 3.62
N GLN A 195 -10.26 5.44 2.32
CA GLN A 195 -11.27 5.60 1.27
C GLN A 195 -12.01 4.30 0.97
N THR A 196 -11.34 3.17 1.09
CA THR A 196 -11.89 1.86 0.73
C THR A 196 -13.15 1.48 1.51
N PRO A 197 -13.22 1.63 2.85
CA PRO A 197 -14.45 1.40 3.60
C PRO A 197 -15.57 2.37 3.21
N SER A 198 -15.23 3.64 2.93
CA SER A 198 -16.21 4.64 2.48
C SER A 198 -16.89 4.26 1.16
N ASP A 199 -16.16 3.55 0.28
CA ASP A 199 -16.68 3.03 -0.99
C ASP A 199 -17.43 1.69 -0.82
N GLY A 200 -17.50 1.12 0.40
CA GLY A 200 -18.16 -0.15 0.72
C GLY A 200 -17.40 -1.38 0.27
N ASN A 201 -16.11 -1.25 -0.01
CA ASN A 201 -15.24 -2.36 -0.35
C ASN A 201 -14.52 -2.88 0.90
N SER A 202 -14.26 -4.19 0.95
CA SER A 202 -13.48 -4.78 2.03
C SER A 202 -12.05 -4.25 2.03
N PRO A 203 -11.53 -3.75 3.16
CA PRO A 203 -10.15 -3.28 3.25
C PRO A 203 -9.12 -4.42 3.27
N LEU A 204 -9.55 -5.68 3.36
CA LEU A 204 -8.70 -6.86 3.52
C LEU A 204 -7.60 -6.94 2.44
N PHE A 205 -7.96 -6.70 1.18
CA PHE A 205 -6.99 -6.75 0.07
C PHE A 205 -5.87 -5.71 0.24
N ILE A 206 -6.23 -4.49 0.66
CA ILE A 206 -5.24 -3.42 0.88
C ILE A 206 -4.36 -3.73 2.09
N TYR A 207 -4.93 -4.25 3.19
CA TYR A 207 -4.14 -4.70 4.34
C TYR A 207 -3.14 -5.79 3.97
N LEU A 208 -3.55 -6.79 3.17
CA LEU A 208 -2.65 -7.84 2.68
C LEU A 208 -1.55 -7.27 1.78
N ALA A 209 -1.89 -6.34 0.89
CA ALA A 209 -0.91 -5.68 0.04
C ALA A 209 0.09 -4.84 0.84
N VAL A 210 -0.37 -4.06 1.82
CA VAL A 210 0.49 -3.28 2.73
C VAL A 210 1.38 -4.21 3.57
N ALA A 211 0.85 -5.33 4.07
CA ALA A 211 1.63 -6.33 4.80
C ALA A 211 2.72 -6.94 3.91
N ALA A 212 2.39 -7.33 2.68
CA ALA A 212 3.36 -7.85 1.71
C ALA A 212 4.47 -6.83 1.39
N LEU A 213 4.10 -5.56 1.17
CA LEU A 213 5.07 -4.47 0.94
C LEU A 213 5.93 -4.21 2.18
N SER A 214 5.37 -4.32 3.39
CA SER A 214 6.13 -4.19 4.63
C SER A 214 7.19 -5.29 4.78
N VAL A 215 6.83 -6.53 4.45
CA VAL A 215 7.79 -7.65 4.40
C VAL A 215 8.87 -7.37 3.35
N LEU A 216 8.49 -6.88 2.17
CA LEU A 216 9.43 -6.55 1.10
C LEU A 216 10.40 -5.42 1.50
N LEU A 217 9.92 -4.41 2.25
CA LEU A 217 10.74 -3.34 2.81
C LEU A 217 11.72 -3.84 3.87
N LEU A 218 11.33 -4.81 4.69
CA LEU A 218 12.16 -5.37 5.75
C LEU A 218 13.13 -6.44 5.25
N ALA A 219 12.80 -7.14 4.17
CA ALA A 219 13.61 -8.24 3.63
C ALA A 219 15.09 -7.86 3.39
N PRO A 220 15.44 -6.66 2.85
CA PRO A 220 16.83 -6.24 2.67
C PRO A 220 17.63 -6.10 3.97
N THR A 221 16.96 -5.93 5.11
CA THR A 221 17.62 -5.81 6.42
C THR A 221 17.99 -7.19 7.01
N GLY A 222 17.37 -8.26 6.52
CA GLY A 222 17.58 -9.63 6.98
C GLY A 222 19.04 -10.07 7.06
N PRO A 223 19.87 -9.88 6.00
CA PRO A 223 21.28 -10.22 6.02
C PRO A 223 22.10 -9.47 7.08
N PHE A 224 21.59 -8.36 7.59
CA PHE A 224 22.27 -7.44 8.51
C PHE A 224 21.66 -7.41 9.90
N ILE A 225 20.59 -8.18 10.17
CA ILE A 225 19.83 -8.14 11.43
C ILE A 225 20.70 -8.36 12.67
N HIS A 226 21.78 -9.12 12.54
CA HIS A 226 22.75 -9.38 13.61
C HIS A 226 23.55 -8.14 14.06
N ARG A 227 23.48 -7.04 13.27
CA ARG A 227 24.15 -5.77 13.58
C ARG A 227 23.26 -4.85 14.41
N PHE A 228 21.97 -5.13 14.45
CA PHE A 228 21.06 -4.35 15.26
C PHE A 228 21.06 -4.84 16.71
N THR A 229 21.11 -3.91 17.64
CA THR A 229 20.98 -4.23 19.06
C THR A 229 19.54 -4.67 19.35
N TYR A 230 19.36 -5.55 20.33
CA TYR A 230 18.02 -6.04 20.70
C TYR A 230 17.05 -4.94 21.13
N HIS A 231 17.55 -3.78 21.55
CA HIS A 231 16.72 -2.64 21.94
C HIS A 231 15.89 -2.10 20.77
N VAL A 232 16.43 -2.12 19.53
CA VAL A 232 15.73 -1.60 18.35
C VAL A 232 14.47 -2.42 18.05
N PRO A 233 14.52 -3.75 17.86
CA PRO A 233 13.32 -4.54 17.61
C PRO A 233 12.33 -4.51 18.81
N THR A 234 12.83 -4.46 20.05
CA THR A 234 11.95 -4.35 21.23
C THR A 234 11.21 -3.02 21.24
N PHE A 235 11.88 -1.91 20.97
CA PHE A 235 11.26 -0.60 20.87
C PHE A 235 10.21 -0.56 19.75
N LEU A 236 10.55 -1.07 18.57
CA LEU A 236 9.60 -1.11 17.44
C LEU A 236 8.39 -2.00 17.74
N PHE A 237 8.56 -3.09 18.44
CA PHE A 237 7.47 -3.95 18.90
C PHE A 237 6.53 -3.22 19.86
N LEU A 238 7.07 -2.48 20.84
CA LEU A 238 6.27 -1.68 21.76
C LEU A 238 5.51 -0.56 21.03
N VAL A 239 6.15 0.12 20.08
CA VAL A 239 5.48 1.11 19.23
C VAL A 239 4.36 0.46 18.42
N CYS A 240 4.58 -0.71 17.85
CA CYS A 240 3.55 -1.46 17.12
C CYS A 240 2.34 -1.77 18.02
N ILE A 241 2.56 -2.29 19.23
CA ILE A 241 1.47 -2.54 20.19
C ILE A 241 0.72 -1.24 20.52
N ALA A 242 1.43 -0.16 20.82
CA ALA A 242 0.83 1.13 21.14
C ALA A 242 -0.01 1.67 19.98
N THR A 243 0.46 1.56 18.73
CA THR A 243 -0.28 1.98 17.54
C THR A 243 -1.52 1.12 17.29
N VAL A 244 -1.44 -0.20 17.53
CA VAL A 244 -2.60 -1.09 17.44
C VAL A 244 -3.68 -0.71 18.46
N ILE A 245 -3.29 -0.50 19.73
CA ILE A 245 -4.21 -0.07 20.79
C ILE A 245 -4.84 1.28 20.42
N TYR A 246 -4.03 2.24 19.96
CA TYR A 246 -4.52 3.55 19.53
C TYR A 246 -5.57 3.41 18.41
N ASN A 247 -5.28 2.61 17.38
CA ASN A 247 -6.20 2.42 16.25
C ASN A 247 -7.51 1.72 16.62
N LEU A 248 -7.51 0.88 17.66
CA LEU A 248 -8.74 0.23 18.14
C LEU A 248 -9.67 1.18 18.90
N VAL A 249 -9.13 2.25 19.49
CA VAL A 249 -9.89 3.21 20.31
C VAL A 249 -10.19 4.49 19.56
N ALA A 250 -9.31 4.91 18.66
CA ALA A 250 -9.43 6.18 17.95
C ALA A 250 -10.59 6.17 16.95
N PHE A 251 -11.30 7.31 16.87
CA PHE A 251 -12.30 7.51 15.83
C PHE A 251 -11.62 7.54 14.44
N PRO A 252 -12.11 6.76 13.46
CA PRO A 252 -11.37 6.51 12.22
C PRO A 252 -11.37 7.68 11.24
N PHE A 253 -12.24 8.67 11.42
CA PHE A 253 -12.38 9.79 10.48
C PHE A 253 -11.97 11.12 11.11
N SER A 254 -11.45 12.02 10.29
CA SER A 254 -10.99 13.34 10.71
C SER A 254 -11.35 14.40 9.68
N ARG A 255 -11.02 15.65 9.95
CA ARG A 255 -11.18 16.74 8.99
C ARG A 255 -10.38 16.51 7.69
N ASP A 256 -9.20 15.88 7.81
CA ASP A 256 -8.31 15.62 6.67
C ASP A 256 -8.67 14.30 5.96
N HIS A 257 -9.22 13.34 6.70
CA HIS A 257 -9.62 12.01 6.22
C HIS A 257 -11.10 11.79 6.45
N ARG A 258 -11.92 12.45 5.61
CA ARG A 258 -13.37 12.46 5.76
C ARG A 258 -14.02 11.20 5.21
N LEU A 259 -15.07 10.76 5.89
CA LEU A 259 -15.97 9.72 5.39
C LEU A 259 -16.77 10.27 4.21
N LYS A 260 -16.74 9.58 3.08
CA LYS A 260 -17.61 9.89 1.95
C LYS A 260 -19.00 9.32 2.18
N VAL A 261 -20.01 10.16 2.02
CA VAL A 261 -21.42 9.75 1.98
C VAL A 261 -21.99 10.16 0.62
N TYR A 262 -22.72 9.24 0.00
CA TYR A 262 -23.18 9.41 -1.37
C TYR A 262 -24.60 9.91 -1.39
N PHE A 263 -24.80 11.08 -1.98
CA PHE A 263 -26.08 11.75 -2.13
C PHE A 263 -26.67 11.47 -3.51
N VAL A 264 -27.96 11.14 -3.56
CA VAL A 264 -28.77 11.10 -4.78
C VAL A 264 -30.19 11.52 -4.43
N GLN A 265 -30.73 12.45 -5.19
CA GLN A 265 -32.13 12.85 -5.12
C GLN A 265 -32.87 12.34 -6.36
N ARG A 266 -33.91 11.54 -6.15
CA ARG A 266 -34.73 10.98 -7.22
C ARG A 266 -36.07 11.67 -7.28
N VAL A 267 -36.44 12.16 -8.48
CA VAL A 267 -37.68 12.83 -8.72
C VAL A 267 -38.50 12.07 -9.78
N ASN A 268 -39.66 11.58 -9.40
CA ASN A 268 -40.59 11.07 -10.37
C ASN A 268 -41.23 12.28 -11.11
N CYS A 269 -40.85 12.48 -12.37
CA CYS A 269 -41.31 13.66 -13.12
C CYS A 269 -42.80 13.64 -13.44
N GLU A 270 -43.49 12.51 -13.37
CA GLU A 270 -44.91 12.37 -13.62
C GLU A 270 -45.75 12.71 -12.38
N THR A 271 -45.32 12.20 -11.22
CA THR A 271 -46.08 12.36 -9.97
C THR A 271 -45.58 13.50 -9.08
N GLY A 272 -44.36 14.02 -9.35
CA GLY A 272 -43.69 15.01 -8.50
C GLY A 272 -43.09 14.45 -7.21
N VAL A 273 -43.20 13.15 -6.96
CA VAL A 273 -42.65 12.52 -5.74
C VAL A 273 -41.13 12.68 -5.75
N ASN A 274 -40.61 13.21 -4.64
CA ASN A 274 -39.22 13.55 -4.47
C ASN A 274 -38.64 12.74 -3.31
N THR A 275 -37.66 11.88 -3.60
CA THR A 275 -36.99 11.04 -2.62
C THR A 275 -35.53 11.38 -2.59
N VAL A 276 -35.02 11.75 -1.43
CA VAL A 276 -33.59 11.95 -1.19
C VAL A 276 -33.01 10.68 -0.56
N SER A 277 -31.87 10.27 -1.04
CA SER A 277 -31.16 9.12 -0.49
C SER A 277 -29.72 9.48 -0.15
N LEU A 278 -29.27 9.02 1.01
CA LEU A 278 -27.89 9.10 1.45
C LEU A 278 -27.36 7.70 1.68
N THR A 279 -26.29 7.34 0.98
CA THR A 279 -25.66 6.04 1.07
C THR A 279 -24.29 6.16 1.75
N GLY A 280 -24.02 5.33 2.73
CA GLY A 280 -22.74 5.32 3.46
C GLY A 280 -22.66 4.14 4.40
N LEU A 281 -21.61 4.09 5.23
CA LEU A 281 -21.44 3.06 6.26
C LEU A 281 -22.61 3.11 7.25
N ASP A 282 -23.16 1.95 7.55
CA ASP A 282 -24.41 1.77 8.32
C ASP A 282 -24.52 2.65 9.57
N SER A 283 -23.58 2.49 10.50
CA SER A 283 -23.63 3.19 11.80
C SER A 283 -23.51 4.72 11.68
N TYR A 284 -22.84 5.19 10.65
CA TYR A 284 -22.59 6.62 10.44
C TYR A 284 -23.68 7.30 9.62
N VAL A 285 -24.19 6.65 8.55
CA VAL A 285 -25.21 7.24 7.70
C VAL A 285 -26.53 7.44 8.43
N GLN A 286 -26.95 6.49 9.26
CA GLN A 286 -28.17 6.62 10.06
C GLN A 286 -28.10 7.81 11.02
N ARG A 287 -26.95 7.98 11.67
CA ARG A 287 -26.73 9.10 12.58
C ARG A 287 -26.76 10.44 11.84
N ILE A 288 -26.11 10.52 10.67
CA ILE A 288 -26.09 11.73 9.85
C ILE A 288 -27.51 12.10 9.42
N VAL A 289 -28.28 11.14 8.89
CA VAL A 289 -29.66 11.38 8.42
C VAL A 289 -30.58 11.79 9.57
N GLY A 290 -30.40 11.21 10.77
CA GLY A 290 -31.17 11.59 11.95
C GLY A 290 -30.95 13.04 12.43
N GLU A 291 -29.86 13.69 12.03
CA GLU A 291 -29.56 15.09 12.36
C GLU A 291 -30.11 16.08 11.29
N LEU A 292 -30.59 15.58 10.12
CA LEU A 292 -31.10 16.43 9.05
C LEU A 292 -32.53 16.92 9.35
N PRO A 293 -32.81 18.24 9.28
CA PRO A 293 -34.13 18.79 9.57
C PRO A 293 -35.24 18.19 8.69
N SER A 294 -34.98 17.99 7.39
CA SER A 294 -35.98 17.42 6.47
C SER A 294 -36.30 15.95 6.74
N ALA A 295 -35.38 15.22 7.37
CA ALA A 295 -35.56 13.80 7.72
C ALA A 295 -36.24 13.60 9.09
N GLN A 296 -36.27 14.64 9.95
CA GLN A 296 -36.86 14.55 11.29
C GLN A 296 -38.38 14.32 11.20
N GLY A 297 -38.85 13.37 11.99
CA GLY A 297 -40.29 13.03 12.05
C GLY A 297 -40.78 12.13 10.92
N GLN A 298 -39.91 11.74 9.98
CA GLN A 298 -40.24 10.78 8.92
C GLN A 298 -39.78 9.37 9.29
N PRO A 299 -40.48 8.32 8.84
CA PRO A 299 -39.98 6.95 8.97
C PRO A 299 -38.78 6.78 8.03
N LEU A 300 -37.59 6.62 8.60
CA LEU A 300 -36.38 6.38 7.83
C LEU A 300 -36.35 4.93 7.36
N ASN A 301 -36.30 4.74 6.04
CA ASN A 301 -36.11 3.44 5.43
C ASN A 301 -34.64 3.27 5.05
N CYS A 302 -33.88 2.51 5.84
CA CYS A 302 -32.46 2.24 5.58
C CYS A 302 -32.30 0.80 5.12
N THR A 303 -31.99 0.61 3.84
CA THR A 303 -31.84 -0.69 3.17
C THR A 303 -30.42 -0.92 2.69
N ALA A 304 -30.05 -2.18 2.48
CA ALA A 304 -28.80 -2.49 1.80
C ALA A 304 -28.89 -2.04 0.33
N PRO A 305 -27.82 -1.50 -0.25
CA PRO A 305 -27.82 -1.09 -1.67
C PRO A 305 -27.96 -2.31 -2.59
N ASP A 306 -28.60 -2.12 -3.73
CA ASP A 306 -28.83 -3.19 -4.74
C ASP A 306 -27.55 -3.77 -5.34
N VAL A 307 -26.39 -3.16 -5.08
CA VAL A 307 -25.09 -3.58 -5.62
C VAL A 307 -24.42 -4.58 -4.68
N ALA A 308 -24.40 -5.84 -5.09
CA ALA A 308 -23.84 -6.97 -4.33
C ALA A 308 -22.36 -6.79 -3.88
N THR A 309 -21.60 -5.90 -4.52
CA THR A 309 -20.20 -5.62 -4.22
C THR A 309 -19.99 -4.66 -3.04
N ARG A 310 -21.05 -3.95 -2.58
CA ARG A 310 -20.95 -2.89 -1.55
C ARG A 310 -21.78 -3.23 -0.32
N LYS A 311 -21.58 -4.43 0.23
CA LYS A 311 -22.38 -4.98 1.34
C LYS A 311 -22.32 -4.20 2.65
N GLU A 312 -21.27 -3.41 2.86
CA GLU A 312 -21.07 -2.64 4.09
C GLU A 312 -21.80 -1.29 4.07
N LEU A 313 -22.31 -0.88 2.90
CA LEU A 313 -23.06 0.37 2.78
C LEU A 313 -24.55 0.15 3.06
N LYS A 314 -25.20 1.17 3.59
CA LYS A 314 -26.66 1.29 3.64
C LYS A 314 -27.13 2.57 2.99
N THR A 315 -28.30 2.51 2.39
CA THR A 315 -28.96 3.65 1.79
C THR A 315 -30.19 3.99 2.65
N CYS A 316 -30.18 5.19 3.21
CA CYS A 316 -31.33 5.74 3.92
C CYS A 316 -32.09 6.70 3.00
N GLU A 317 -33.42 6.54 2.92
CA GLU A 317 -34.30 7.33 2.03
C GLU A 317 -35.33 8.09 2.86
N TRP A 318 -35.60 9.33 2.45
CA TRP A 318 -36.64 10.19 3.04
C TRP A 318 -37.18 11.17 1.98
N GLU A 319 -38.29 11.82 2.25
CA GLU A 319 -38.81 12.90 1.43
C GLU A 319 -38.08 14.21 1.75
N GLY A 320 -37.25 14.69 0.82
CA GLY A 320 -36.42 15.87 1.04
C GLY A 320 -36.98 17.15 0.37
N LEU A 321 -36.22 18.23 0.49
CA LEU A 321 -36.53 19.48 -0.12
C LEU A 321 -36.56 19.36 -1.66
N PRO A 322 -37.54 19.97 -2.38
CA PRO A 322 -37.66 19.84 -3.84
C PRO A 322 -36.49 20.48 -4.56
N ALA A 323 -35.95 19.79 -5.58
CA ALA A 323 -34.89 20.29 -6.43
C ALA A 323 -35.42 21.39 -7.40
N LYS A 324 -34.56 22.36 -7.73
CA LYS A 324 -34.85 23.50 -8.61
C LYS A 324 -33.96 23.52 -9.85
N VAL A 325 -33.54 22.34 -10.32
CA VAL A 325 -32.55 22.17 -11.39
C VAL A 325 -32.98 22.59 -12.78
N VAL A 326 -34.28 22.75 -12.99
CA VAL A 326 -34.86 23.33 -14.24
C VAL A 326 -35.47 24.67 -13.91
N PRO A 327 -34.99 25.81 -14.49
CA PRO A 327 -35.53 27.13 -14.25
C PRO A 327 -36.99 27.20 -14.65
N ASN A 328 -37.81 27.80 -13.83
CA ASN A 328 -39.19 28.14 -14.21
C ASN A 328 -39.12 29.15 -15.35
N THR A 329 -39.43 28.72 -16.57
CA THR A 329 -39.59 29.65 -17.71
C THR A 329 -40.76 30.59 -17.44
N ALA A 330 -40.57 31.87 -17.72
CA ALA A 330 -41.37 33.02 -17.35
C ALA A 330 -42.85 33.03 -17.80
N ASN A 331 -43.42 31.92 -18.23
CA ASN A 331 -44.82 31.77 -18.66
C ASN A 331 -45.64 30.80 -17.78
N ALA A 332 -45.13 30.36 -16.62
CA ALA A 332 -45.94 29.66 -15.64
C ALA A 332 -46.68 30.69 -14.79
N ALA A 333 -48.02 30.55 -14.67
CA ALA A 333 -48.93 31.43 -13.94
C ALA A 333 -48.34 31.84 -12.57
N PRO A 334 -48.50 33.12 -12.13
CA PRO A 334 -47.84 33.70 -10.97
C PRO A 334 -48.30 33.14 -9.60
N PHE A 335 -49.17 32.15 -9.56
CA PHE A 335 -49.76 31.59 -8.34
C PHE A 335 -49.82 30.06 -8.33
N GLY A 336 -48.74 29.41 -8.66
CA GLY A 336 -48.64 27.96 -8.47
C GLY A 336 -47.29 27.60 -7.86
N ASN A 337 -47.27 27.20 -6.62
CA ASN A 337 -46.10 26.63 -5.94
C ASN A 337 -45.72 25.23 -6.48
N GLU A 338 -46.35 24.81 -7.56
CA GLU A 338 -46.08 23.53 -8.19
C GLU A 338 -44.93 23.68 -9.20
N THR A 339 -43.77 23.25 -8.81
CA THR A 339 -42.68 22.95 -9.75
C THR A 339 -43.21 21.92 -10.74
N ASN A 340 -43.49 22.33 -11.97
CA ASN A 340 -44.00 21.43 -13.00
C ASN A 340 -42.89 20.49 -13.47
N THR A 341 -42.61 19.46 -12.64
CA THR A 341 -41.56 18.48 -12.86
C THR A 341 -41.77 17.67 -14.13
N ASN A 342 -43.02 17.61 -14.62
CA ASN A 342 -43.35 16.87 -15.82
C ASN A 342 -42.64 17.40 -17.08
N ARG A 343 -42.27 18.70 -17.11
CA ARG A 343 -41.51 19.30 -18.21
C ARG A 343 -39.99 19.05 -18.14
N TRP A 344 -39.47 18.56 -17.06
CA TRP A 344 -38.01 18.34 -16.91
C TRP A 344 -37.49 17.34 -17.92
N LEU A 345 -38.33 16.34 -18.25
CA LEU A 345 -38.01 15.23 -19.13
C LEU A 345 -39.17 14.96 -20.05
N GLU A 346 -38.95 15.07 -21.36
CA GLU A 346 -39.91 14.70 -22.39
C GLU A 346 -39.35 13.52 -23.18
N TYR A 347 -40.21 12.56 -23.51
CA TYR A 347 -39.86 11.50 -24.42
C TYR A 347 -41.01 11.18 -25.36
N SER A 348 -40.69 10.70 -26.55
CA SER A 348 -41.66 10.16 -27.48
C SER A 348 -41.16 8.86 -28.09
N ILE A 349 -42.09 7.94 -28.32
CA ILE A 349 -41.76 6.60 -28.82
C ILE A 349 -42.41 6.41 -30.18
N HIS A 350 -41.63 6.03 -31.16
CA HIS A 350 -42.10 5.67 -32.50
C HIS A 350 -41.77 4.21 -32.74
N LYS A 351 -42.80 3.36 -32.84
CA LYS A 351 -42.65 1.94 -33.19
C LYS A 351 -42.22 1.82 -34.65
N GLY A 352 -41.26 0.97 -34.90
CA GLY A 352 -40.79 0.63 -36.24
C GLY A 352 -41.76 -0.33 -36.96
N ASN A 353 -41.46 -0.61 -38.21
CA ASN A 353 -42.25 -1.55 -39.02
C ASN A 353 -42.21 -2.98 -38.52
N HIS A 354 -41.28 -3.29 -37.64
CA HIS A 354 -41.13 -4.63 -37.00
C HIS A 354 -41.51 -4.52 -35.52
N SER A 355 -42.14 -5.57 -34.99
CA SER A 355 -42.63 -5.63 -33.61
C SER A 355 -41.51 -5.48 -32.54
N ASN A 356 -40.25 -5.70 -32.93
CA ASN A 356 -39.07 -5.67 -32.05
C ASN A 356 -38.15 -4.46 -32.28
N LYS A 357 -38.65 -3.40 -32.97
CA LYS A 357 -37.89 -2.17 -33.22
C LYS A 357 -38.68 -0.95 -32.82
N ALA A 358 -38.03 -0.04 -32.13
CA ALA A 358 -38.58 1.26 -31.78
C ALA A 358 -37.50 2.34 -31.79
N THR A 359 -37.93 3.59 -31.97
CA THR A 359 -37.06 4.76 -31.77
C THR A 359 -37.63 5.57 -30.62
N ILE A 360 -36.81 5.79 -29.60
CA ILE A 360 -37.14 6.67 -28.48
C ILE A 360 -36.42 8.00 -28.71
N ARG A 361 -37.17 9.08 -28.77
CA ARG A 361 -36.67 10.45 -28.72
C ARG A 361 -36.72 10.92 -27.27
N VAL A 362 -35.61 11.36 -26.72
CA VAL A 362 -35.47 11.86 -25.34
C VAL A 362 -35.00 13.29 -25.37
N LEU A 363 -35.64 14.17 -24.59
CA LEU A 363 -35.24 15.54 -24.38
C LEU A 363 -35.26 15.85 -22.88
N GLY A 364 -34.11 16.17 -22.30
CA GLY A 364 -33.98 16.66 -20.94
C GLY A 364 -33.72 18.17 -20.94
N LEU A 365 -34.47 18.92 -20.16
CA LEU A 365 -34.27 20.36 -20.01
C LEU A 365 -33.11 20.62 -19.02
N ASN A 366 -32.24 21.56 -19.35
CA ASN A 366 -31.11 21.98 -18.54
C ASN A 366 -30.18 20.82 -18.08
N THR A 367 -30.09 19.78 -18.91
CA THR A 367 -29.19 18.67 -18.68
C THR A 367 -28.43 18.28 -19.94
N ARG A 368 -27.27 17.66 -19.77
CA ARG A 368 -26.45 17.13 -20.87
C ARG A 368 -26.35 15.60 -20.84
N ALA A 369 -26.93 14.97 -19.81
CA ALA A 369 -26.83 13.53 -19.64
C ALA A 369 -28.19 12.93 -19.30
N CYS A 370 -28.57 11.89 -20.04
CA CYS A 370 -29.68 11.04 -19.70
C CYS A 370 -29.29 9.59 -19.85
N ARG A 371 -30.04 8.69 -19.24
CA ARG A 371 -29.89 7.25 -19.42
C ARG A 371 -31.23 6.59 -19.63
N ILE A 372 -31.25 5.54 -20.43
CA ILE A 372 -32.43 4.71 -20.61
C ILE A 372 -32.10 3.37 -19.91
N VAL A 373 -32.91 3.00 -18.95
CA VAL A 373 -32.77 1.75 -18.21
C VAL A 373 -33.94 0.85 -18.63
N PHE A 374 -33.62 -0.35 -19.09
CA PHE A 374 -34.56 -1.34 -19.57
C PHE A 374 -34.75 -2.45 -18.52
N ASP A 375 -35.98 -2.92 -18.38
CA ASP A 375 -36.29 -4.06 -17.52
C ASP A 375 -35.80 -5.37 -18.16
N SER A 376 -35.75 -5.42 -19.51
CA SER A 376 -35.23 -6.52 -20.31
C SER A 376 -34.06 -6.09 -21.19
N PRO A 377 -33.08 -6.98 -21.50
CA PRO A 377 -31.93 -6.60 -22.30
C PRO A 377 -32.30 -6.24 -23.74
N ILE A 378 -31.70 -5.20 -24.28
CA ILE A 378 -31.76 -4.85 -25.71
C ILE A 378 -30.63 -5.55 -26.47
N THR A 379 -30.88 -5.97 -27.71
CA THR A 379 -29.90 -6.66 -28.57
C THR A 379 -29.25 -5.75 -29.58
N GLY A 380 -29.89 -4.59 -29.90
CA GLY A 380 -29.35 -3.62 -30.85
C GLY A 380 -29.58 -2.18 -30.42
N LEU A 381 -28.62 -1.32 -30.72
CA LEU A 381 -28.59 0.08 -30.37
C LEU A 381 -28.06 0.89 -31.55
N ALA A 382 -28.78 1.94 -31.92
CA ALA A 382 -28.35 2.97 -32.88
C ALA A 382 -28.71 4.34 -32.34
N VAL A 383 -27.71 5.20 -32.08
CA VAL A 383 -27.94 6.57 -31.63
C VAL A 383 -27.63 7.53 -32.77
N THR A 384 -28.59 8.39 -33.14
CA THR A 384 -28.41 9.35 -34.23
C THR A 384 -27.28 10.34 -33.88
N GLY A 385 -26.32 10.50 -34.78
CA GLY A 385 -25.14 11.36 -34.56
C GLY A 385 -23.99 10.71 -33.81
N ALA A 386 -24.14 9.49 -33.32
CA ALA A 386 -23.02 8.73 -32.74
C ALA A 386 -22.11 8.19 -33.85
N VAL A 387 -20.80 8.32 -33.66
CA VAL A 387 -19.81 7.72 -34.55
C VAL A 387 -19.67 6.24 -34.19
N SER A 388 -19.92 5.36 -35.17
CA SER A 388 -19.69 3.93 -34.99
C SER A 388 -18.20 3.62 -35.14
N ASP A 389 -17.61 3.00 -34.13
CA ASP A 389 -16.26 2.47 -34.18
C ASP A 389 -16.33 0.94 -34.25
N PRO A 390 -15.81 0.30 -35.31
CA PRO A 390 -15.89 -1.16 -35.50
C PRO A 390 -15.18 -1.96 -34.40
N ARG A 391 -14.27 -1.31 -33.66
CA ARG A 391 -13.57 -1.94 -32.52
C ARG A 391 -14.47 -2.12 -31.30
N PHE A 392 -15.53 -1.31 -31.18
CA PHE A 392 -16.46 -1.34 -30.06
C PHE A 392 -17.86 -1.68 -30.53
N LYS A 393 -18.35 -2.85 -30.14
CA LYS A 393 -19.76 -3.22 -30.37
C LYS A 393 -20.63 -2.42 -29.41
N PRO A 394 -21.65 -1.68 -29.88
CA PRO A 394 -22.52 -0.89 -29.01
C PRO A 394 -23.30 -1.73 -28.01
N VAL A 395 -23.58 -2.97 -28.33
CA VAL A 395 -24.25 -3.93 -27.44
C VAL A 395 -23.47 -5.23 -27.44
N GLY A 396 -23.16 -5.78 -26.27
CA GLY A 396 -22.49 -7.07 -26.11
C GLY A 396 -23.41 -8.26 -26.47
N ALA A 397 -22.84 -9.47 -26.55
CA ALA A 397 -23.61 -10.69 -26.87
C ALA A 397 -24.72 -11.00 -25.86
N ALA A 398 -24.57 -10.59 -24.60
CA ALA A 398 -25.57 -10.75 -23.53
C ALA A 398 -26.67 -9.68 -23.54
N GLY A 399 -26.65 -8.75 -24.52
CA GLY A 399 -27.53 -7.60 -24.52
C GLY A 399 -27.07 -6.48 -23.55
N SER A 400 -27.81 -5.38 -23.53
CA SER A 400 -27.60 -4.28 -22.59
C SER A 400 -28.93 -3.89 -21.93
N ARG A 401 -28.88 -3.61 -20.62
CA ARG A 401 -30.03 -3.09 -19.87
C ARG A 401 -29.96 -1.60 -19.61
N GLU A 402 -28.87 -0.93 -20.01
CA GLU A 402 -28.69 0.49 -19.82
C GLU A 402 -28.01 1.12 -21.03
N VAL A 403 -28.51 2.26 -21.46
CA VAL A 403 -27.90 3.12 -22.48
C VAL A 403 -27.66 4.49 -21.88
N ARG A 404 -26.41 4.95 -21.90
CA ARG A 404 -26.02 6.27 -21.43
C ARG A 404 -25.90 7.22 -22.61
N LEU A 405 -26.55 8.36 -22.47
CA LEU A 405 -26.65 9.41 -23.49
C LEU A 405 -25.99 10.67 -22.95
N TRP A 406 -25.16 11.29 -23.76
CA TRP A 406 -24.49 12.52 -23.37
C TRP A 406 -24.36 13.48 -24.55
N HIS A 407 -24.64 14.78 -24.33
CA HIS A 407 -24.39 15.84 -25.27
C HIS A 407 -23.50 16.93 -24.69
N ARG A 408 -22.70 17.58 -25.56
CA ARG A 408 -21.92 18.74 -25.16
C ARG A 408 -22.78 19.96 -24.84
N GLU A 409 -23.86 20.11 -25.59
CA GLU A 409 -24.79 21.27 -25.52
C GLU A 409 -26.07 20.88 -24.81
N PHE A 410 -26.67 21.87 -24.13
CA PHE A 410 -27.97 21.70 -23.49
C PHE A 410 -29.12 21.72 -24.51
N GLY A 411 -30.24 21.08 -24.19
CA GLY A 411 -31.49 21.16 -24.96
C GLY A 411 -31.45 20.41 -26.28
N GLN A 412 -30.48 19.57 -26.54
CA GLN A 412 -30.42 18.73 -27.73
C GLN A 412 -31.12 17.38 -27.48
N PRO A 413 -32.06 16.98 -28.37
CA PRO A 413 -32.73 15.70 -28.23
C PRO A 413 -31.84 14.54 -28.68
N TRP A 414 -31.95 13.41 -27.98
CA TRP A 414 -31.36 12.14 -28.41
C TRP A 414 -32.40 11.30 -29.14
N ASN A 415 -32.07 10.79 -30.33
CA ASN A 415 -32.89 9.82 -31.05
C ASN A 415 -32.18 8.45 -30.98
N VAL A 416 -32.79 7.51 -30.28
CA VAL A 416 -32.22 6.22 -29.93
C VAL A 416 -33.02 5.10 -30.56
N GLY A 417 -32.48 4.46 -31.61
CA GLY A 417 -33.04 3.27 -32.22
C GLY A 417 -32.70 2.03 -31.41
N LEU A 418 -33.71 1.27 -31.07
CA LEU A 418 -33.61 0.09 -30.22
C LEU A 418 -34.09 -1.15 -30.97
N THR A 419 -33.45 -2.28 -30.70
CA THR A 419 -33.89 -3.61 -31.11
C THR A 419 -33.80 -4.54 -29.91
N TRP A 420 -34.82 -5.36 -29.70
CA TRP A 420 -34.85 -6.39 -28.64
C TRP A 420 -35.32 -7.73 -29.17
N ASP A 421 -35.24 -8.77 -28.38
CA ASP A 421 -35.72 -10.09 -28.75
C ASP A 421 -37.22 -10.19 -28.45
N ALA A 422 -38.05 -10.30 -29.52
CA ALA A 422 -39.50 -10.36 -29.38
C ALA A 422 -40.02 -11.77 -28.99
N GLU A 423 -39.18 -12.79 -29.18
CA GLU A 423 -39.55 -14.16 -28.78
C GLU A 423 -39.44 -14.32 -27.25
N GLU A 424 -38.44 -13.68 -26.65
CA GLU A 424 -38.24 -13.71 -25.21
C GLU A 424 -39.06 -12.64 -24.47
N HIS A 425 -39.28 -11.48 -25.12
CA HIS A 425 -39.96 -10.32 -24.51
C HIS A 425 -40.92 -9.65 -25.49
N ALA A 426 -42.20 -9.96 -25.35
CA ALA A 426 -43.25 -9.38 -26.21
C ALA A 426 -43.38 -7.83 -26.08
N LYS A 427 -43.06 -7.29 -24.90
CA LYS A 427 -43.08 -5.85 -24.58
C LYS A 427 -41.76 -5.43 -23.96
N LEU A 428 -41.28 -4.27 -24.37
CA LEU A 428 -40.10 -3.64 -23.76
C LEU A 428 -40.55 -2.53 -22.82
N SER A 429 -40.27 -2.67 -21.54
CA SER A 429 -40.55 -1.68 -20.52
C SER A 429 -39.24 -1.12 -19.91
N GLY A 430 -39.35 0.04 -19.28
CA GLY A 430 -38.20 0.65 -18.65
C GLY A 430 -38.47 2.07 -18.15
N LYS A 431 -37.39 2.80 -17.91
CA LYS A 431 -37.45 4.20 -17.50
C LYS A 431 -36.39 5.03 -18.22
N VAL A 432 -36.78 6.25 -18.60
CA VAL A 432 -35.86 7.29 -19.03
C VAL A 432 -35.50 8.11 -17.79
N VAL A 433 -34.23 8.32 -17.56
CA VAL A 433 -33.68 9.05 -16.40
C VAL A 433 -32.76 10.15 -16.91
N CYS A 434 -33.05 11.41 -16.59
CA CYS A 434 -32.13 12.50 -16.87
C CYS A 434 -31.44 12.99 -15.59
N LEU A 435 -30.22 13.49 -15.72
CA LEU A 435 -29.25 13.67 -14.66
C LEU A 435 -28.81 15.12 -14.55
N TRP A 436 -28.89 15.69 -13.36
CA TRP A 436 -28.39 17.03 -13.03
C TRP A 436 -27.33 16.93 -11.97
N SER A 437 -26.21 17.60 -12.18
CA SER A 437 -25.03 17.45 -11.29
C SER A 437 -24.50 18.78 -10.75
N ASP A 438 -25.22 19.86 -10.93
CA ASP A 438 -24.80 21.16 -10.45
C ASP A 438 -25.04 21.30 -8.94
N ALA A 439 -23.96 21.46 -8.20
CA ALA A 439 -23.96 21.59 -6.75
C ALA A 439 -23.58 23.03 -6.28
N ASN A 440 -23.31 23.93 -7.23
CA ASN A 440 -22.74 25.26 -6.91
C ASN A 440 -23.74 26.40 -6.90
N THR A 441 -24.94 26.18 -7.41
CA THR A 441 -25.92 27.24 -7.69
C THR A 441 -27.07 27.32 -6.68
N GLY A 442 -27.14 26.41 -5.68
CA GLY A 442 -28.28 26.33 -4.76
C GLY A 442 -29.55 25.75 -5.39
N ASP A 443 -29.44 25.15 -6.57
CA ASP A 443 -30.55 24.52 -7.28
C ASP A 443 -31.00 23.19 -6.69
N ILE A 444 -30.24 22.69 -5.71
CA ILE A 444 -30.49 21.42 -4.99
C ILE A 444 -30.59 21.70 -3.49
N PRO A 445 -31.70 22.27 -2.96
CA PRO A 445 -31.82 22.63 -1.55
C PRO A 445 -31.60 21.45 -0.58
N ALA A 446 -31.98 20.24 -0.97
CA ALA A 446 -31.73 19.05 -0.16
C ALA A 446 -30.22 18.72 -0.05
N PHE A 447 -29.44 18.99 -1.08
CA PHE A 447 -27.99 18.82 -1.05
C PHE A 447 -27.32 19.90 -0.20
N ASP A 448 -27.78 21.15 -0.30
CA ASP A 448 -27.29 22.25 0.53
C ASP A 448 -27.59 22.00 2.01
N GLU A 449 -28.77 21.46 2.33
CA GLU A 449 -29.11 21.03 3.68
C GLU A 449 -28.14 19.96 4.18
N VAL A 450 -27.90 18.91 3.38
CA VAL A 450 -26.93 17.86 3.74
C VAL A 450 -25.56 18.46 3.96
N GLN A 451 -25.07 19.35 3.09
CA GLN A 451 -23.77 19.99 3.28
C GLN A 451 -23.70 20.82 4.56
N HIS A 452 -24.78 21.49 4.93
CA HIS A 452 -24.81 22.35 6.11
C HIS A 452 -24.80 21.57 7.44
N TYR A 453 -25.54 20.46 7.51
CA TYR A 453 -25.70 19.66 8.71
C TYR A 453 -24.73 18.47 8.79
N LEU A 454 -23.93 18.23 7.74
CA LEU A 454 -22.93 17.15 7.78
C LEU A 454 -21.84 17.45 8.83
N PRO A 455 -21.46 16.46 9.65
CA PRO A 455 -20.35 16.64 10.58
C PRO A 455 -19.02 16.87 9.85
N VAL A 456 -18.09 17.56 10.49
CA VAL A 456 -16.79 17.96 9.91
C VAL A 456 -15.97 16.77 9.38
N TRP A 457 -16.19 15.58 9.94
CA TRP A 457 -15.50 14.35 9.56
C TRP A 457 -16.16 13.61 8.38
N ALA A 458 -17.26 14.15 7.79
CA ALA A 458 -17.91 13.57 6.63
C ALA A 458 -17.95 14.57 5.45
N ILE A 459 -18.10 14.06 4.23
CA ILE A 459 -18.21 14.85 3.01
C ILE A 459 -19.23 14.22 2.07
N PRO A 460 -20.18 14.99 1.52
CA PRO A 460 -21.10 14.48 0.54
C PRO A 460 -20.40 14.31 -0.80
N SER A 461 -20.74 13.24 -1.49
CA SER A 461 -20.21 12.89 -2.80
C SER A 461 -21.33 12.34 -3.67
N LYS A 462 -21.13 12.28 -4.97
CA LYS A 462 -22.07 11.63 -5.88
C LYS A 462 -21.68 10.18 -6.13
N ILE A 463 -22.67 9.29 -6.19
CA ILE A 463 -22.45 7.87 -6.49
C ILE A 463 -22.65 7.58 -7.99
N SER A 464 -23.40 8.43 -8.69
CA SER A 464 -23.70 8.31 -10.11
C SER A 464 -23.31 9.60 -10.87
N ASP A 465 -23.72 9.69 -12.12
CA ASP A 465 -23.40 10.83 -12.98
C ASP A 465 -24.12 12.13 -12.59
N GLY A 466 -25.15 12.06 -11.73
CA GLY A 466 -25.92 13.22 -11.27
C GLY A 466 -26.18 13.22 -9.76
N LEU A 467 -26.41 14.41 -9.20
CA LEU A 467 -26.91 14.59 -7.84
C LEU A 467 -28.45 14.48 -7.81
N VAL A 468 -29.11 14.89 -8.88
CA VAL A 468 -30.56 14.75 -9.06
C VAL A 468 -30.84 13.89 -10.29
N GLU A 469 -31.70 12.89 -10.11
CA GLU A 469 -32.21 11.98 -11.14
C GLU A 469 -33.71 12.17 -11.32
N GLY A 470 -34.12 12.80 -12.44
CA GLY A 470 -35.52 12.86 -12.81
C GLY A 470 -35.89 11.73 -13.76
N PHE A 471 -36.94 10.99 -13.47
CA PHE A 471 -37.29 9.82 -14.28
C PHE A 471 -38.77 9.81 -14.69
N LYS A 472 -39.02 9.17 -15.83
CA LYS A 472 -40.37 8.76 -16.30
C LYS A 472 -40.31 7.31 -16.77
N ARG A 473 -41.40 6.56 -16.57
CA ARG A 473 -41.53 5.19 -17.05
C ARG A 473 -42.09 5.15 -18.46
N PHE A 474 -41.72 4.10 -19.20
CA PHE A 474 -42.27 3.83 -20.52
C PHE A 474 -42.55 2.35 -20.72
N GLU A 475 -43.48 2.06 -21.66
CA GLU A 475 -43.76 0.70 -22.13
C GLU A 475 -43.98 0.76 -23.65
N ILE A 476 -43.37 -0.17 -24.40
CA ILE A 476 -43.43 -0.22 -25.89
C ILE A 476 -44.20 -1.45 -26.33
#